data_d25d6d97c6241f221870609a86491061
#
_entry.id   d25d6d97c6241f221870609a86491061
#
_cell.length_a   1.000
_cell.length_b   1.000
_cell.length_c   1.000
_cell.angle_alpha   90.00
_cell.angle_beta   90.00
_cell.angle_gamma   90.00
#
_symmetry.space_group_name_H-M   'P 1'
#
loop_
_entity.id
_entity.type
_entity.pdbx_description
1 polymer ?
#
loop_
_entity_poly.entity_id
_entity_poly.type
_entity_poly.pdbx_seq_one_letter_code
_entity_poly.pdbx_strand_id
1 'polypeptide(L)'
;PAGRRPPSAEPPLPHRWNLCHASQVFGQSVMQHTGSDVGLPHGKPHIPRRIEFTVHNDAPQTGEHGDCLLGELTDKGRKTMQHIGEALRARYVDAEHLLPPNLAKEDARSLYLRSTHMSRTIQSLEELVRGLVGPNAVSTPEILVRNTFDEDLLPNPRKCPKLGVLMQKFADLAVDVYNPRLAKYDDVVAPLDGGAAPRLNDGPRLSGLFDTMRSATAHGIQLPQSLENPELQTLMEHAVLDEWFGGYASRDPDERRQYRRMALGTFFESLCDTFARRATLGDADPRRMSILLGHDATLVGMTHMLDVCNHRWPAFGAGLGLELFRDRSSTEPATAQHMPGYYVRCRYGDEELRLPGCQASGKHWSGRPELCTLDAFREIVVDRLRHPQGLTIQQECTM
;
A
#
# COMPACT_ATOMS: atom_id res chain seq x y z
N PRO A 1 -16.44 30.33 31.66
CA PRO A 1 -15.68 31.29 30.91
C PRO A 1 -14.55 30.52 30.24
N ALA A 2 -14.70 30.27 28.94
CA ALA A 2 -13.67 29.64 28.15
C ALA A 2 -12.45 30.58 28.13
N GLY A 3 -11.37 30.18 28.77
CA GLY A 3 -10.09 30.88 28.71
C GLY A 3 -9.66 30.97 27.25
N ARG A 4 -9.45 32.21 26.78
CA ARG A 4 -8.78 32.46 25.50
C ARG A 4 -7.42 31.74 25.55
N ARG A 5 -7.19 30.80 24.64
CA ARG A 5 -5.86 30.25 24.38
C ARG A 5 -4.87 31.39 24.12
N PRO A 6 -3.69 31.39 24.72
CA PRO A 6 -2.62 32.25 24.23
C PRO A 6 -2.36 31.83 22.76
N PRO A 7 -2.13 32.77 21.84
CA PRO A 7 -1.73 32.44 20.49
C PRO A 7 -0.45 31.61 20.59
N SER A 8 -0.49 30.36 20.07
CA SER A 8 0.72 29.56 19.91
C SER A 8 1.67 30.37 19.03
N ALA A 9 2.93 30.48 19.41
CA ALA A 9 3.94 31.23 18.64
C ALA A 9 4.19 30.58 17.26
N GLU A 10 3.67 29.38 17.04
CA GLU A 10 3.82 28.60 15.80
C GLU A 10 2.45 28.45 15.09
N PRO A 11 2.41 28.60 13.75
CA PRO A 11 1.19 28.33 13.02
C PRO A 11 0.82 26.84 13.15
N PRO A 12 -0.44 26.50 13.47
CA PRO A 12 -0.89 25.12 13.51
C PRO A 12 -0.86 24.50 12.10
N LEU A 13 -0.80 23.16 12.04
CA LEU A 13 -1.01 22.46 10.78
C LEU A 13 -2.36 22.87 10.18
N PRO A 14 -2.45 23.06 8.84
CA PRO A 14 -3.70 23.42 8.20
C PRO A 14 -4.76 22.34 8.44
N HIS A 15 -5.92 22.74 8.96
CA HIS A 15 -7.09 21.83 9.09
C HIS A 15 -7.80 21.57 7.76
N ARG A 16 -7.51 22.37 6.74
CA ARG A 16 -8.16 22.31 5.43
C ARG A 16 -7.10 22.40 4.34
N TRP A 17 -7.23 21.53 3.35
CA TRP A 17 -6.26 21.38 2.29
C TRP A 17 -6.93 21.66 0.95
N ASN A 18 -6.33 22.50 0.14
CA ASN A 18 -6.83 22.93 -1.18
C ASN A 18 -5.94 22.33 -2.28
N LEU A 19 -5.82 20.99 -2.32
CA LEU A 19 -4.85 20.23 -3.13
C LEU A 19 -5.51 19.14 -4.00
N CYS A 20 -6.86 19.16 -4.11
CA CYS A 20 -7.64 18.11 -4.77
C CYS A 20 -8.54 18.66 -5.88
N HIS A 21 -8.00 19.56 -6.73
CA HIS A 21 -8.78 20.19 -7.80
C HIS A 21 -9.29 19.18 -8.83
N ALA A 22 -8.49 18.14 -9.16
CA ALA A 22 -8.92 17.09 -10.08
C ALA A 22 -10.15 16.33 -9.59
N SER A 23 -10.35 16.19 -8.29
CA SER A 23 -11.53 15.55 -7.73
C SER A 23 -12.83 16.31 -8.00
N GLN A 24 -12.75 17.62 -8.22
CA GLN A 24 -13.91 18.42 -8.63
C GLN A 24 -14.34 18.09 -10.06
N VAL A 25 -13.41 17.60 -10.89
CA VAL A 25 -13.62 17.28 -12.29
C VAL A 25 -13.91 15.80 -12.51
N PHE A 26 -13.71 14.96 -11.49
CA PHE A 26 -13.87 13.49 -11.58
C PHE A 26 -15.28 13.09 -12.06
N GLY A 27 -16.31 13.79 -11.61
CA GLY A 27 -17.69 13.61 -12.08
C GLY A 27 -17.84 13.80 -13.61
N GLN A 28 -17.02 14.66 -14.22
CA GLN A 28 -17.03 14.87 -15.66
C GLN A 28 -16.43 13.67 -16.42
N SER A 29 -15.34 13.07 -15.95
CA SER A 29 -14.68 11.95 -16.65
C SER A 29 -15.53 10.68 -16.62
N VAL A 30 -16.21 10.40 -15.50
CA VAL A 30 -17.15 9.29 -15.39
C VAL A 30 -18.36 9.51 -16.29
N MET A 31 -18.91 10.74 -16.30
CA MET A 31 -20.06 11.09 -17.14
C MET A 31 -19.73 11.14 -18.64
N GLN A 32 -18.51 11.46 -19.02
CA GLN A 32 -18.08 11.44 -20.41
C GLN A 32 -17.89 10.02 -20.95
N HIS A 33 -17.43 9.07 -20.14
CA HIS A 33 -17.27 7.68 -20.54
C HIS A 33 -18.61 6.92 -20.66
N THR A 34 -19.56 7.24 -19.80
CA THR A 34 -20.94 6.68 -19.92
C THR A 34 -21.77 7.35 -21.02
N GLY A 35 -21.34 8.52 -21.51
CA GLY A 35 -22.06 9.30 -22.52
C GLY A 35 -21.94 8.77 -23.95
N SER A 36 -20.89 8.01 -24.28
CA SER A 36 -20.69 7.51 -25.65
C SER A 36 -21.57 6.30 -25.99
N ASP A 37 -21.95 5.48 -25.00
CA ASP A 37 -22.73 4.27 -25.23
C ASP A 37 -24.22 4.39 -24.81
N VAL A 38 -24.61 5.42 -24.09
CA VAL A 38 -25.99 5.56 -23.54
C VAL A 38 -26.77 6.71 -24.17
N GLY A 39 -26.27 7.32 -25.23
CA GLY A 39 -27.01 8.37 -25.96
C GLY A 39 -27.30 9.65 -25.18
N LEU A 40 -26.49 9.96 -24.15
CA LEU A 40 -26.64 11.19 -23.40
C LEU A 40 -26.11 12.38 -24.22
N PRO A 41 -26.85 13.48 -24.32
CA PRO A 41 -26.46 14.62 -25.16
C PRO A 41 -25.15 15.24 -24.67
N HIS A 42 -24.23 15.48 -25.63
CA HIS A 42 -23.03 16.29 -25.40
C HIS A 42 -23.41 17.64 -24.83
N GLY A 43 -22.84 18.02 -23.68
CA GLY A 43 -23.02 19.36 -23.15
C GLY A 43 -23.85 19.50 -21.88
N LYS A 44 -24.06 18.42 -21.09
CA LYS A 44 -24.67 18.59 -19.76
C LYS A 44 -23.78 19.43 -18.85
N PRO A 45 -24.36 20.37 -18.09
CA PRO A 45 -23.58 21.19 -17.16
C PRO A 45 -22.89 20.34 -16.12
N HIS A 46 -21.62 20.60 -15.88
CA HIS A 46 -20.84 20.03 -14.79
C HIS A 46 -21.49 20.43 -13.45
N ILE A 47 -21.75 19.44 -12.60
CA ILE A 47 -22.19 19.69 -11.23
C ILE A 47 -20.94 19.73 -10.35
N PRO A 48 -20.51 20.92 -9.88
CA PRO A 48 -19.33 21.03 -9.05
C PRO A 48 -19.58 20.41 -7.68
N ARG A 49 -18.63 19.64 -7.19
CA ARG A 49 -18.61 19.20 -5.80
C ARG A 49 -18.12 20.34 -4.91
N ARG A 50 -18.83 20.58 -3.82
CA ARG A 50 -18.34 21.39 -2.71
C ARG A 50 -18.37 20.58 -1.44
N ILE A 51 -17.38 20.79 -0.57
CA ILE A 51 -17.34 20.17 0.75
C ILE A 51 -18.11 21.10 1.70
N GLU A 52 -19.16 20.57 2.32
CA GLU A 52 -19.88 21.25 3.38
C GLU A 52 -19.18 20.98 4.71
N PHE A 53 -18.87 22.03 5.43
CA PHE A 53 -18.36 21.93 6.79
C PHE A 53 -19.45 22.30 7.78
N THR A 54 -19.78 21.38 8.69
CA THR A 54 -20.65 21.68 9.81
C THR A 54 -19.90 22.65 10.73
N VAL A 55 -20.43 23.86 10.85
CA VAL A 55 -19.88 24.89 11.73
C VAL A 55 -20.20 24.52 13.17
N HIS A 56 -19.21 24.06 13.93
CA HIS A 56 -19.31 24.17 15.40
C HIS A 56 -19.07 25.65 15.76
N ASN A 57 -20.04 26.22 16.49
CA ASN A 57 -20.19 27.61 16.87
C ASN A 57 -18.89 28.29 17.31
N ASP A 58 -18.00 28.74 16.54
CA ASP A 58 -16.91 29.70 16.85
C ASP A 58 -15.78 29.69 15.79
N ALA A 59 -15.94 29.00 14.67
CA ALA A 59 -14.95 29.09 13.60
C ALA A 59 -15.31 30.26 12.65
N PRO A 60 -14.37 31.19 12.38
CA PRO A 60 -14.63 32.28 11.45
C PRO A 60 -14.94 31.73 10.06
N GLN A 61 -16.05 32.18 9.47
CA GLN A 61 -16.50 31.85 8.11
C GLN A 61 -15.63 32.48 7.01
N THR A 62 -14.49 32.98 7.35
CA THR A 62 -13.58 33.65 6.42
C THR A 62 -12.47 32.70 6.06
N GLY A 63 -12.52 32.17 4.90
CA GLY A 63 -11.40 31.39 4.38
C GLY A 63 -11.81 30.43 3.28
N GLU A 64 -10.96 30.30 2.35
CA GLU A 64 -11.04 29.34 1.27
C GLU A 64 -11.44 27.96 1.81
N HIS A 65 -12.58 27.47 1.33
CA HIS A 65 -13.03 26.12 1.67
C HIS A 65 -12.07 25.14 1.00
N GLY A 66 -11.40 24.30 1.79
CA GLY A 66 -10.56 23.22 1.25
C GLY A 66 -11.41 22.29 0.36
N ASP A 67 -10.84 21.81 -0.72
CA ASP A 67 -11.51 20.93 -1.70
C ASP A 67 -11.21 19.44 -1.50
N CYS A 68 -10.32 19.09 -0.55
CA CYS A 68 -9.96 17.72 -0.20
C CYS A 68 -10.85 17.14 0.89
N LEU A 69 -11.36 15.95 0.67
CA LEU A 69 -11.86 15.09 1.75
C LEU A 69 -10.69 14.38 2.45
N LEU A 70 -10.91 13.99 3.71
CA LEU A 70 -9.90 13.21 4.44
C LEU A 70 -9.57 11.91 3.70
N GLY A 71 -8.27 11.66 3.49
CA GLY A 71 -7.77 10.48 2.80
C GLY A 71 -8.01 10.48 1.28
N GLU A 72 -8.36 11.61 0.69
CA GLU A 72 -8.52 11.75 -0.76
C GLU A 72 -7.17 11.87 -1.48
N LEU A 73 -7.10 11.37 -2.72
CA LEU A 73 -5.91 11.50 -3.55
C LEU A 73 -5.74 12.93 -4.05
N THR A 74 -4.62 13.55 -3.71
CA THR A 74 -4.30 14.92 -4.15
C THR A 74 -3.83 14.96 -5.60
N ASP A 75 -3.81 16.15 -6.21
CA ASP A 75 -3.30 16.36 -7.58
C ASP A 75 -1.82 15.99 -7.70
N LYS A 76 -1.02 16.24 -6.64
CA LYS A 76 0.37 15.78 -6.57
C LYS A 76 0.45 14.26 -6.56
N GLY A 77 -0.40 13.60 -5.77
CA GLY A 77 -0.50 12.14 -5.72
C GLY A 77 -0.84 11.54 -7.09
N ARG A 78 -1.80 12.12 -7.82
CA ARG A 78 -2.15 11.71 -9.20
C ARG A 78 -0.95 11.78 -10.13
N LYS A 79 -0.25 12.93 -10.16
CA LYS A 79 0.97 13.11 -10.99
C LYS A 79 2.06 12.12 -10.61
N THR A 80 2.27 11.88 -9.32
CA THR A 80 3.24 10.89 -8.83
C THR A 80 2.92 9.49 -9.38
N MET A 81 1.65 9.07 -9.32
CA MET A 81 1.23 7.75 -9.81
C MET A 81 1.37 7.65 -11.33
N GLN A 82 1.06 8.71 -12.07
CA GLN A 82 1.30 8.76 -13.52
C GLN A 82 2.79 8.61 -13.84
N HIS A 83 3.69 9.34 -13.18
CA HIS A 83 5.13 9.21 -13.38
C HIS A 83 5.67 7.81 -13.05
N ILE A 84 5.11 7.15 -12.02
CA ILE A 84 5.43 5.74 -11.73
C ILE A 84 5.02 4.86 -12.92
N GLY A 85 3.84 5.08 -13.48
CA GLY A 85 3.38 4.39 -14.68
C GLY A 85 4.31 4.59 -15.88
N GLU A 86 4.79 5.83 -16.11
CA GLU A 86 5.76 6.17 -17.15
C GLU A 86 7.11 5.46 -16.92
N ALA A 87 7.58 5.39 -15.67
CA ALA A 87 8.80 4.64 -15.31
C ALA A 87 8.64 3.13 -15.56
N LEU A 88 7.49 2.55 -15.21
CA LEU A 88 7.18 1.15 -15.52
C LEU A 88 7.11 0.92 -17.03
N ARG A 89 6.57 1.88 -17.82
CA ARG A 89 6.56 1.83 -19.27
C ARG A 89 8.00 1.80 -19.82
N ALA A 90 8.83 2.78 -19.43
CA ALA A 90 10.20 2.86 -19.87
C ALA A 90 10.97 1.55 -19.64
N ARG A 91 10.70 0.88 -18.50
CA ARG A 91 11.35 -0.38 -18.17
C ARG A 91 10.73 -1.57 -18.90
N TYR A 92 9.43 -1.82 -18.73
CA TYR A 92 8.80 -3.10 -19.11
C TYR A 92 8.19 -3.09 -20.51
N VAL A 93 7.98 -1.92 -21.10
CA VAL A 93 7.54 -1.80 -22.49
C VAL A 93 8.72 -1.48 -23.40
N ASP A 94 9.45 -0.40 -23.09
CA ASP A 94 10.42 0.16 -24.03
C ASP A 94 11.78 -0.56 -23.94
N ALA A 95 12.26 -0.96 -22.76
CA ALA A 95 13.54 -1.63 -22.56
C ALA A 95 13.43 -3.16 -22.57
N GLU A 96 12.56 -3.74 -21.75
CA GLU A 96 12.46 -5.19 -21.55
C GLU A 96 11.49 -5.88 -22.55
N HIS A 97 10.68 -5.11 -23.27
CA HIS A 97 9.69 -5.61 -24.23
C HIS A 97 8.74 -6.68 -23.66
N LEU A 98 8.46 -6.59 -22.34
CA LEU A 98 7.56 -7.49 -21.65
C LEU A 98 6.10 -7.29 -22.07
N LEU A 99 5.72 -6.03 -22.31
CA LEU A 99 4.42 -5.62 -22.81
C LEU A 99 4.56 -4.97 -24.18
N PRO A 100 3.54 -5.07 -25.05
CA PRO A 100 3.56 -4.40 -26.35
C PRO A 100 3.50 -2.86 -26.17
N PRO A 101 4.10 -2.09 -27.12
CA PRO A 101 4.12 -0.63 -27.05
C PRO A 101 2.73 0.01 -27.15
N ASN A 102 1.80 -0.65 -27.86
CA ASN A 102 0.40 -0.27 -27.94
C ASN A 102 -0.45 -1.44 -27.44
N LEU A 103 -1.18 -1.23 -26.34
CA LEU A 103 -2.10 -2.24 -25.80
C LEU A 103 -3.33 -2.29 -26.71
N ALA A 104 -3.40 -3.33 -27.55
CA ALA A 104 -4.61 -3.67 -28.27
C ALA A 104 -5.58 -4.42 -27.35
N LYS A 105 -6.83 -4.61 -27.80
CA LYS A 105 -7.86 -5.30 -27.00
C LYS A 105 -7.45 -6.74 -26.67
N GLU A 106 -6.75 -7.40 -27.58
CA GLU A 106 -6.23 -8.76 -27.44
C GLU A 106 -5.16 -8.84 -26.34
N ASP A 107 -4.41 -7.76 -26.15
CA ASP A 107 -3.33 -7.67 -25.16
C ASP A 107 -3.84 -7.35 -23.74
N ALA A 108 -5.10 -6.98 -23.60
CA ALA A 108 -5.68 -6.64 -22.29
C ALA A 108 -5.52 -7.77 -21.25
N ARG A 109 -5.50 -9.04 -21.71
CA ARG A 109 -5.25 -10.20 -20.85
C ARG A 109 -3.80 -10.32 -20.36
N SER A 110 -2.86 -9.57 -20.95
CA SER A 110 -1.47 -9.54 -20.50
C SER A 110 -1.29 -8.78 -19.18
N LEU A 111 -2.23 -7.89 -18.87
CA LEU A 111 -2.27 -7.12 -17.63
C LEU A 111 -3.34 -7.66 -16.67
N TYR A 112 -2.95 -7.84 -15.42
CA TYR A 112 -3.87 -8.05 -14.32
C TYR A 112 -3.78 -6.85 -13.38
N LEU A 113 -4.85 -6.07 -13.32
CA LEU A 113 -4.92 -4.85 -12.53
C LEU A 113 -5.92 -5.05 -11.40
N ARG A 114 -5.49 -4.84 -10.17
CA ARG A 114 -6.35 -4.92 -8.99
C ARG A 114 -6.07 -3.81 -8.00
N SER A 115 -7.12 -3.27 -7.43
CA SER A 115 -7.06 -2.28 -6.34
C SER A 115 -7.91 -2.71 -5.17
N THR A 116 -7.58 -2.26 -3.96
CA THR A 116 -8.54 -2.25 -2.86
C THR A 116 -9.72 -1.34 -3.23
N HIS A 117 -10.85 -1.50 -2.55
CA HIS A 117 -12.09 -0.75 -2.84
C HIS A 117 -12.06 0.74 -2.45
N MET A 118 -10.95 1.23 -1.91
CA MET A 118 -10.82 2.63 -1.51
C MET A 118 -10.63 3.54 -2.72
N SER A 119 -11.38 4.64 -2.77
CA SER A 119 -11.36 5.59 -3.90
C SER A 119 -9.95 6.04 -4.26
N ARG A 120 -9.11 6.40 -3.26
CA ARG A 120 -7.74 6.84 -3.49
C ARG A 120 -6.86 5.79 -4.18
N THR A 121 -7.03 4.50 -3.86
CA THR A 121 -6.24 3.43 -4.48
C THR A 121 -6.71 3.12 -5.89
N ILE A 122 -8.02 3.14 -6.14
CA ILE A 122 -8.58 2.98 -7.50
C ILE A 122 -8.06 4.11 -8.39
N GLN A 123 -8.18 5.35 -7.97
CA GLN A 123 -7.70 6.53 -8.71
C GLN A 123 -6.18 6.51 -8.91
N SER A 124 -5.42 6.03 -7.92
CA SER A 124 -3.97 5.85 -8.05
C SER A 124 -3.63 4.82 -9.14
N LEU A 125 -4.37 3.72 -9.23
CA LEU A 125 -4.17 2.71 -10.26
C LEU A 125 -4.55 3.25 -11.64
N GLU A 126 -5.63 4.02 -11.75
CA GLU A 126 -6.03 4.68 -13.00
C GLU A 126 -4.91 5.59 -13.54
N GLU A 127 -4.34 6.44 -12.69
CA GLU A 127 -3.25 7.34 -13.10
C GLU A 127 -1.96 6.57 -13.45
N LEU A 128 -1.62 5.53 -12.69
CA LEU A 128 -0.48 4.67 -13.00
C LEU A 128 -0.69 3.98 -14.36
N VAL A 129 -1.86 3.44 -14.63
CA VAL A 129 -2.17 2.80 -15.91
C VAL A 129 -2.09 3.80 -17.07
N ARG A 130 -2.55 5.04 -16.89
CA ARG A 130 -2.40 6.10 -17.93
C ARG A 130 -0.93 6.31 -18.30
N GLY A 131 -0.04 6.38 -17.30
CA GLY A 131 1.40 6.48 -17.53
C GLY A 131 1.97 5.24 -18.24
N LEU A 132 1.55 4.04 -17.81
CA LEU A 132 2.04 2.77 -18.36
C LEU A 132 1.62 2.55 -19.82
N VAL A 133 0.34 2.74 -20.13
CA VAL A 133 -0.17 2.49 -21.48
C VAL A 133 0.11 3.63 -22.46
N GLY A 134 0.31 4.85 -21.93
CA GLY A 134 0.58 6.04 -22.72
C GLY A 134 -0.65 6.58 -23.48
N PRO A 135 -0.49 7.73 -24.18
CA PRO A 135 -1.61 8.45 -24.78
C PRO A 135 -2.23 7.77 -26.01
N ASN A 136 -1.52 6.81 -26.60
CA ASN A 136 -1.95 6.13 -27.84
C ASN A 136 -2.57 4.75 -27.57
N ALA A 137 -2.96 4.46 -26.33
CA ALA A 137 -3.60 3.19 -25.99
C ALA A 137 -4.92 3.02 -26.76
N VAL A 138 -5.05 1.89 -27.45
CA VAL A 138 -6.25 1.54 -28.25
C VAL A 138 -7.33 0.91 -27.35
N SER A 139 -6.93 0.40 -26.18
CA SER A 139 -7.82 -0.25 -25.23
C SER A 139 -7.43 0.12 -23.80
N THR A 140 -8.42 0.27 -22.93
CA THR A 140 -8.22 0.45 -21.48
C THR A 140 -8.45 -0.90 -20.79
N PRO A 141 -7.45 -1.41 -20.04
CA PRO A 141 -7.63 -2.62 -19.26
C PRO A 141 -8.60 -2.41 -18.09
N GLU A 142 -9.28 -3.47 -17.67
CA GLU A 142 -10.17 -3.45 -16.51
C GLU A 142 -9.40 -3.43 -15.19
N ILE A 143 -9.89 -2.62 -14.25
CA ILE A 143 -9.44 -2.64 -12.85
C ILE A 143 -10.40 -3.51 -12.04
N LEU A 144 -9.86 -4.56 -11.44
CA LEU A 144 -10.60 -5.44 -10.55
C LEU A 144 -10.59 -4.89 -9.13
N VAL A 145 -11.75 -4.93 -8.48
CA VAL A 145 -11.91 -4.48 -7.09
C VAL A 145 -12.65 -5.57 -6.31
N ARG A 146 -12.16 -5.90 -5.12
CA ARG A 146 -12.83 -6.84 -4.23
C ARG A 146 -13.65 -6.12 -3.18
N ASN A 147 -14.74 -6.76 -2.73
CA ASN A 147 -15.46 -6.30 -1.54
C ASN A 147 -14.55 -6.41 -0.30
N THR A 148 -14.82 -5.58 0.70
CA THR A 148 -14.04 -5.54 1.96
C THR A 148 -13.85 -6.92 2.59
N PHE A 149 -14.88 -7.78 2.54
CA PHE A 149 -14.81 -9.11 3.13
C PHE A 149 -13.85 -10.05 2.39
N ASP A 150 -13.68 -9.86 1.08
CA ASP A 150 -12.85 -10.71 0.22
C ASP A 150 -11.44 -10.16 0.01
N GLU A 151 -11.15 -8.98 0.57
CA GLU A 151 -9.85 -8.31 0.40
C GLU A 151 -8.74 -9.05 1.13
N ASP A 152 -7.62 -9.29 0.45
CA ASP A 152 -6.43 -9.96 0.97
C ASP A 152 -5.12 -9.16 0.78
N LEU A 153 -5.19 -7.95 0.20
CA LEU A 153 -4.05 -7.02 0.16
C LEU A 153 -3.80 -6.35 1.51
N LEU A 154 -4.70 -6.53 2.46
CA LEU A 154 -4.62 -6.00 3.82
C LEU A 154 -4.93 -7.11 4.82
N PRO A 155 -4.36 -7.06 6.04
CA PRO A 155 -4.88 -7.84 7.14
C PRO A 155 -6.39 -7.62 7.30
N ASN A 156 -7.16 -8.69 7.28
CA ASN A 156 -8.63 -8.61 7.26
C ASN A 156 -9.26 -9.24 8.50
N PRO A 157 -9.37 -8.49 9.62
CA PRO A 157 -9.97 -9.00 10.85
C PRO A 157 -11.48 -9.28 10.73
N ARG A 158 -12.16 -8.72 9.73
CA ARG A 158 -13.59 -9.05 9.47
C ARG A 158 -13.74 -10.46 8.92
N LYS A 159 -12.80 -10.89 8.08
CA LYS A 159 -12.75 -12.27 7.55
C LYS A 159 -12.13 -13.24 8.53
N CYS A 160 -11.19 -12.77 9.35
CA CYS A 160 -10.43 -13.56 10.31
C CYS A 160 -10.51 -12.94 11.72
N PRO A 161 -11.56 -13.23 12.52
CA PRO A 161 -11.72 -12.63 13.86
C PRO A 161 -10.52 -12.88 14.79
N LYS A 162 -9.92 -14.05 14.72
CA LYS A 162 -8.71 -14.38 15.51
C LYS A 162 -7.53 -13.46 15.19
N LEU A 163 -7.36 -13.06 13.92
CA LEU A 163 -6.39 -12.05 13.55
C LEU A 163 -6.69 -10.71 14.24
N GLY A 164 -7.96 -10.32 14.33
CA GLY A 164 -8.38 -9.12 15.06
C GLY A 164 -7.96 -9.12 16.52
N VAL A 165 -8.10 -10.25 17.19
CA VAL A 165 -7.65 -10.43 18.59
C VAL A 165 -6.14 -10.28 18.70
N LEU A 166 -5.37 -10.87 17.77
CA LEU A 166 -3.92 -10.74 17.76
C LEU A 166 -3.49 -9.30 17.45
N MET A 167 -4.14 -8.62 16.49
CA MET A 167 -3.86 -7.21 16.18
C MET A 167 -4.07 -6.33 17.42
N GLN A 168 -5.18 -6.52 18.15
CA GLN A 168 -5.46 -5.76 19.38
C GLN A 168 -4.39 -6.03 20.45
N LYS A 169 -4.00 -7.29 20.66
CA LYS A 169 -2.93 -7.65 21.59
C LYS A 169 -1.64 -6.88 21.32
N PHE A 170 -1.20 -6.80 20.05
CA PHE A 170 0.02 -6.09 19.70
C PHE A 170 -0.13 -4.57 19.78
N ALA A 171 -1.31 -4.05 19.47
CA ALA A 171 -1.61 -2.64 19.68
C ALA A 171 -1.53 -2.26 21.17
N ASP A 172 -2.07 -3.09 22.07
CA ASP A 172 -2.01 -2.87 23.51
C ASP A 172 -0.56 -2.91 24.03
N LEU A 173 0.26 -3.85 23.54
CA LEU A 173 1.69 -3.87 23.84
C LEU A 173 2.43 -2.61 23.40
N ALA A 174 2.09 -2.07 22.22
CA ALA A 174 2.65 -0.82 21.74
C ALA A 174 2.21 0.37 22.65
N VAL A 175 0.96 0.39 23.10
CA VAL A 175 0.44 1.39 24.06
C VAL A 175 1.31 1.42 25.32
N ASP A 176 1.57 0.25 25.91
CA ASP A 176 2.35 0.14 27.16
C ASP A 176 3.79 0.64 26.98
N VAL A 177 4.38 0.43 25.80
CA VAL A 177 5.76 0.82 25.50
C VAL A 177 5.87 2.30 25.14
N TYR A 178 4.96 2.82 24.32
CA TYR A 178 5.14 4.11 23.66
C TYR A 178 4.40 5.26 24.33
N ASN A 179 3.22 5.07 24.90
CA ASN A 179 2.50 6.16 25.54
C ASN A 179 3.28 6.83 26.67
N PRO A 180 4.00 6.11 27.58
CA PRO A 180 4.84 6.74 28.58
C PRO A 180 6.02 7.55 27.99
N ARG A 181 6.54 7.12 26.83
CA ARG A 181 7.63 7.83 26.14
C ARG A 181 7.14 9.08 25.42
N LEU A 182 5.93 9.02 24.82
CA LEU A 182 5.26 10.15 24.18
C LEU A 182 4.87 11.23 25.17
N ALA A 183 4.54 10.87 26.41
CA ALA A 183 4.16 11.81 27.46
C ALA A 183 5.22 12.90 27.73
N LYS A 184 6.49 12.64 27.41
CA LYS A 184 7.59 13.64 27.52
C LYS A 184 7.43 14.82 26.56
N TYR A 185 6.59 14.69 25.54
CA TYR A 185 6.36 15.68 24.50
C TYR A 185 4.97 16.31 24.56
N ASP A 186 4.20 16.06 25.63
CA ASP A 186 2.81 16.53 25.76
C ASP A 186 2.71 18.06 25.67
N ASP A 187 3.60 18.78 26.34
CA ASP A 187 3.63 20.25 26.32
C ASP A 187 3.89 20.82 24.92
N VAL A 188 4.53 20.01 24.05
CA VAL A 188 4.88 20.37 22.68
C VAL A 188 3.73 20.04 21.71
N VAL A 189 3.11 18.88 21.87
CA VAL A 189 2.17 18.32 20.88
C VAL A 189 0.71 18.71 21.21
N ALA A 190 0.31 18.76 22.47
CA ALA A 190 -1.06 19.08 22.86
C ALA A 190 -1.57 20.46 22.35
N PRO A 191 -0.76 21.52 22.30
CA PRO A 191 -1.21 22.81 21.76
C PRO A 191 -1.58 22.76 20.27
N LEU A 192 -1.03 21.81 19.52
CA LEU A 192 -1.21 21.70 18.07
C LEU A 192 -2.55 21.05 17.69
N ASP A 193 -3.12 20.25 18.59
CA ASP A 193 -4.33 19.47 18.31
C ASP A 193 -5.44 19.67 19.36
N GLY A 194 -5.79 20.93 19.62
CA GLY A 194 -6.96 21.24 20.43
C GLY A 194 -6.75 21.12 21.95
N GLY A 195 -5.52 20.86 22.44
CA GLY A 195 -5.19 20.84 23.88
C GLY A 195 -5.10 19.44 24.48
N ALA A 196 -5.34 18.38 23.72
CA ALA A 196 -5.12 17.00 24.12
C ALA A 196 -3.87 16.45 23.40
N ALA A 197 -3.00 15.75 24.12
CA ALA A 197 -1.83 15.12 23.52
C ALA A 197 -2.22 13.80 22.83
N PRO A 198 -1.82 13.57 21.57
CA PRO A 198 -2.14 12.35 20.84
C PRO A 198 -1.56 11.10 21.49
N ARG A 199 -2.35 10.02 21.46
CA ARG A 199 -2.00 8.69 21.99
C ARG A 199 -2.32 7.59 21.00
N LEU A 200 -1.77 6.38 21.22
CA LEU A 200 -2.07 5.21 20.39
C LEU A 200 -3.50 4.70 20.59
N ASN A 201 -4.04 4.80 21.81
CA ASN A 201 -5.34 4.22 22.19
C ASN A 201 -6.42 5.23 22.57
N ASP A 202 -6.14 6.53 22.49
CA ASP A 202 -7.07 7.60 22.88
C ASP A 202 -7.16 8.66 21.77
N GLY A 203 -8.17 9.52 21.86
CA GLY A 203 -8.34 10.65 20.96
C GLY A 203 -7.66 11.91 21.50
N PRO A 204 -6.96 12.66 20.64
CA PRO A 204 -6.68 12.37 19.24
C PRO A 204 -5.69 11.21 19.02
N ARG A 205 -5.87 10.46 17.93
CA ARG A 205 -5.00 9.31 17.62
C ARG A 205 -3.64 9.78 17.10
N LEU A 206 -2.57 9.16 17.62
CA LEU A 206 -1.20 9.44 17.18
C LEU A 206 -1.02 9.17 15.69
N SER A 207 -1.63 8.08 15.18
CA SER A 207 -1.58 7.72 13.75
C SER A 207 -2.16 8.81 12.86
N GLY A 208 -3.20 9.52 13.30
CA GLY A 208 -3.79 10.65 12.55
C GLY A 208 -2.84 11.84 12.47
N LEU A 209 -2.19 12.21 13.57
CA LEU A 209 -1.18 13.27 13.58
C LEU A 209 0.02 12.89 12.70
N PHE A 210 0.53 11.66 12.84
CA PHE A 210 1.64 11.15 12.05
C PHE A 210 1.34 11.17 10.55
N ASP A 211 0.16 10.72 10.12
CA ASP A 211 -0.25 10.75 8.71
C ASP A 211 -0.38 12.19 8.18
N THR A 212 -0.95 13.10 9.00
CA THR A 212 -1.05 14.53 8.65
C THR A 212 0.33 15.17 8.47
N MET A 213 1.28 14.90 9.37
CA MET A 213 2.65 15.42 9.25
C MET A 213 3.33 14.92 7.97
N ARG A 214 3.23 13.64 7.67
CA ARG A 214 3.79 13.05 6.45
C ARG A 214 3.17 13.64 5.19
N SER A 215 1.86 13.81 5.20
CA SER A 215 1.14 14.43 4.08
C SER A 215 1.56 15.88 3.90
N ALA A 216 1.69 16.67 4.98
CA ALA A 216 2.19 18.04 4.95
C ALA A 216 3.59 18.12 4.34
N THR A 217 4.52 17.31 4.86
CA THR A 217 5.90 17.24 4.35
C THR A 217 5.95 16.86 2.88
N ALA A 218 5.15 15.87 2.45
CA ALA A 218 5.08 15.44 1.05
C ALA A 218 4.61 16.56 0.10
N HIS A 219 3.81 17.51 0.60
CA HIS A 219 3.32 18.67 -0.16
C HIS A 219 4.19 19.94 0.02
N GLY A 220 5.28 19.84 0.76
CA GLY A 220 6.15 21.01 1.05
C GLY A 220 5.52 22.02 2.01
N ILE A 221 4.50 21.60 2.76
CA ILE A 221 3.93 22.40 3.84
C ILE A 221 4.88 22.30 5.03
N GLN A 222 5.32 23.44 5.51
CA GLN A 222 6.22 23.51 6.67
C GLN A 222 5.50 23.02 7.93
N LEU A 223 6.16 22.12 8.64
CA LEU A 223 5.68 21.68 9.95
C LEU A 223 5.94 22.78 10.99
N PRO A 224 5.12 22.85 12.08
CA PRO A 224 5.51 23.56 13.27
C PRO A 224 6.90 23.13 13.75
N GLN A 225 7.72 24.07 14.21
CA GLN A 225 9.11 23.80 14.61
C GLN A 225 9.20 22.71 15.69
N SER A 226 8.22 22.66 16.57
CA SER A 226 8.08 21.65 17.60
C SER A 226 7.95 20.23 17.06
N LEU A 227 7.30 20.04 15.88
CA LEU A 227 7.16 18.77 15.19
C LEU A 227 8.36 18.42 14.28
N GLU A 228 9.30 19.34 14.09
CA GLU A 228 10.53 19.09 13.32
C GLU A 228 11.60 18.36 14.16
N ASN A 229 11.35 18.08 15.46
CA ASN A 229 12.25 17.33 16.32
C ASN A 229 12.43 15.87 15.80
N PRO A 230 13.65 15.45 15.36
CA PRO A 230 13.89 14.15 14.77
C PRO A 230 13.63 12.97 15.74
N GLU A 231 13.89 13.19 17.06
CA GLU A 231 13.65 12.15 18.07
C GLU A 231 12.16 11.89 18.24
N LEU A 232 11.35 12.98 18.28
CA LEU A 232 9.90 12.87 18.34
C LEU A 232 9.34 12.20 17.08
N GLN A 233 9.78 12.61 15.89
CA GLN A 233 9.34 12.00 14.63
C GLN A 233 9.67 10.51 14.58
N THR A 234 10.87 10.12 14.97
CA THR A 234 11.29 8.71 15.03
C THR A 234 10.46 7.93 16.05
N LEU A 235 10.20 8.51 17.22
CA LEU A 235 9.38 7.90 18.26
C LEU A 235 7.94 7.67 17.75
N MET A 236 7.35 8.66 17.10
CA MET A 236 6.01 8.57 16.52
C MET A 236 5.94 7.50 15.42
N GLU A 237 6.92 7.49 14.52
CA GLU A 237 7.00 6.49 13.45
C GLU A 237 7.06 5.06 14.02
N HIS A 238 7.95 4.81 14.98
CA HIS A 238 8.08 3.50 15.62
C HIS A 238 6.82 3.12 16.42
N ALA A 239 6.22 4.06 17.12
CA ALA A 239 4.99 3.81 17.87
C ALA A 239 3.85 3.37 16.96
N VAL A 240 3.64 4.04 15.83
CA VAL A 240 2.59 3.70 14.86
C VAL A 240 2.94 2.40 14.12
N LEU A 241 4.22 2.15 13.80
CA LEU A 241 4.65 0.89 13.20
C LEU A 241 4.36 -0.30 14.13
N ASP A 242 4.71 -0.21 15.40
CA ASP A 242 4.51 -1.30 16.35
C ASP A 242 3.02 -1.48 16.70
N GLU A 243 2.23 -0.39 16.77
CA GLU A 243 0.78 -0.48 16.93
C GLU A 243 0.14 -1.30 15.81
N TRP A 244 0.54 -1.06 14.56
CA TRP A 244 -0.13 -1.64 13.39
C TRP A 244 0.48 -2.96 12.95
N PHE A 245 1.79 -3.15 13.15
CA PHE A 245 2.55 -4.25 12.55
C PHE A 245 3.35 -5.08 13.55
N GLY A 246 3.26 -4.82 14.86
CA GLY A 246 4.02 -5.52 15.88
C GLY A 246 3.86 -7.04 15.81
N GLY A 247 2.70 -7.54 15.40
CA GLY A 247 2.45 -8.97 15.24
C GLY A 247 3.31 -9.66 14.18
N TYR A 248 3.69 -8.95 13.12
CA TYR A 248 4.61 -9.48 12.10
C TYR A 248 6.03 -9.71 12.65
N ALA A 249 6.41 -8.97 13.69
CA ALA A 249 7.73 -8.98 14.31
C ALA A 249 7.74 -9.60 15.72
N SER A 250 6.65 -10.29 16.13
CA SER A 250 6.59 -10.94 17.44
C SER A 250 7.87 -11.72 17.75
N ARG A 251 8.34 -11.60 19.01
CA ARG A 251 9.51 -12.34 19.49
C ARG A 251 9.24 -13.84 19.61
N ASP A 252 7.98 -14.22 19.83
CA ASP A 252 7.55 -15.61 19.77
C ASP A 252 7.47 -16.06 18.31
N PRO A 253 8.28 -17.07 17.89
CA PRO A 253 8.29 -17.53 16.50
C PRO A 253 6.97 -18.17 16.06
N ASP A 254 6.23 -18.81 16.96
CA ASP A 254 4.97 -19.47 16.62
C ASP A 254 3.86 -18.44 16.44
N GLU A 255 3.78 -17.47 17.34
CA GLU A 255 2.85 -16.36 17.24
C GLU A 255 3.14 -15.49 16.01
N ARG A 256 4.41 -15.22 15.73
CA ARG A 256 4.83 -14.51 14.52
C ARG A 256 4.41 -15.24 13.23
N ARG A 257 4.62 -16.57 13.16
CA ARG A 257 4.17 -17.40 12.03
C ARG A 257 2.64 -17.37 11.90
N GLN A 258 1.94 -17.51 13.00
CA GLN A 258 0.49 -17.47 13.04
C GLN A 258 -0.04 -16.13 12.53
N TYR A 259 0.48 -15.02 13.06
CA TYR A 259 0.08 -13.67 12.64
C TYR A 259 0.31 -13.46 11.13
N ARG A 260 1.53 -13.74 10.65
CA ARG A 260 1.90 -13.61 9.24
C ARG A 260 0.99 -14.42 8.32
N ARG A 261 0.71 -15.67 8.68
CA ARG A 261 -0.18 -16.57 7.92
C ARG A 261 -1.59 -16.00 7.83
N MET A 262 -2.18 -15.56 8.93
CA MET A 262 -3.53 -15.02 8.96
C MET A 262 -3.62 -13.64 8.26
N ALA A 263 -2.57 -12.84 8.34
CA ALA A 263 -2.58 -11.47 7.82
C ALA A 263 -2.46 -11.41 6.29
N LEU A 264 -1.45 -12.08 5.71
CA LEU A 264 -1.15 -12.02 4.26
C LEU A 264 -0.90 -13.40 3.64
N GLY A 265 -1.09 -14.51 4.37
CA GLY A 265 -0.80 -15.85 3.86
C GLY A 265 -1.57 -16.15 2.58
N THR A 266 -2.88 -15.90 2.53
CA THR A 266 -3.71 -16.11 1.33
C THR A 266 -3.22 -15.31 0.12
N PHE A 267 -2.76 -14.08 0.35
CA PHE A 267 -2.19 -13.26 -0.71
C PHE A 267 -0.90 -13.87 -1.27
N PHE A 268 0.01 -14.30 -0.40
CA PHE A 268 1.27 -14.92 -0.83
C PHE A 268 1.09 -16.29 -1.46
N GLU A 269 0.11 -17.09 -1.03
CA GLU A 269 -0.29 -18.33 -1.71
C GLU A 269 -0.71 -18.03 -3.16
N SER A 270 -1.62 -17.07 -3.36
CA SER A 270 -2.09 -16.66 -4.69
C SER A 270 -0.96 -16.10 -5.57
N LEU A 271 -0.01 -15.39 -4.97
CA LEU A 271 1.18 -14.88 -5.66
C LEU A 271 2.08 -16.04 -6.15
N CYS A 272 2.36 -17.00 -5.29
CA CYS A 272 3.15 -18.19 -5.64
C CYS A 272 2.45 -19.03 -6.72
N ASP A 273 1.14 -19.18 -6.64
CA ASP A 273 0.35 -19.88 -7.67
C ASP A 273 0.43 -19.16 -9.02
N THR A 274 0.45 -17.83 -9.01
CA THR A 274 0.63 -17.04 -10.24
C THR A 274 2.00 -17.31 -10.88
N PHE A 275 3.07 -17.35 -10.07
CA PHE A 275 4.40 -17.68 -10.58
C PHE A 275 4.51 -19.14 -11.03
N ALA A 276 3.98 -20.08 -10.26
CA ALA A 276 3.96 -21.49 -10.62
C ALA A 276 3.19 -21.74 -11.94
N ARG A 277 2.05 -21.09 -12.09
CA ARG A 277 1.26 -21.15 -13.33
C ARG A 277 2.07 -20.62 -14.51
N ARG A 278 2.73 -19.47 -14.37
CA ARG A 278 3.59 -18.91 -15.43
C ARG A 278 4.76 -19.85 -15.75
N ALA A 279 5.40 -20.42 -14.72
CA ALA A 279 6.49 -21.37 -14.90
C ALA A 279 6.05 -22.63 -15.66
N THR A 280 4.85 -23.15 -15.37
CA THR A 280 4.31 -24.38 -15.99
C THR A 280 3.77 -24.15 -17.39
N LEU A 281 3.02 -23.07 -17.61
CA LEU A 281 2.38 -22.79 -18.91
C LEU A 281 3.31 -22.03 -19.88
N GLY A 282 4.36 -21.41 -19.40
CA GLY A 282 5.28 -20.63 -20.23
C GLY A 282 4.53 -19.54 -21.02
N ASP A 283 4.74 -19.49 -22.31
CA ASP A 283 4.10 -18.50 -23.20
C ASP A 283 2.61 -18.72 -23.45
N ALA A 284 2.08 -19.88 -23.09
CA ALA A 284 0.63 -20.14 -23.12
C ALA A 284 -0.13 -19.37 -22.02
N ASP A 285 0.53 -18.91 -20.96
CA ASP A 285 -0.09 -17.98 -20.01
C ASP A 285 -0.09 -16.57 -20.61
N PRO A 286 -1.25 -15.95 -20.87
CA PRO A 286 -1.31 -14.61 -21.43
C PRO A 286 -0.83 -13.55 -20.45
N ARG A 287 -0.91 -13.78 -19.13
CA ARG A 287 -0.56 -12.80 -18.11
C ARG A 287 0.95 -12.54 -18.10
N ARG A 288 1.34 -11.31 -18.35
CA ARG A 288 2.74 -10.85 -18.33
C ARG A 288 3.04 -10.01 -17.10
N MET A 289 2.09 -9.16 -16.69
CA MET A 289 2.27 -8.24 -15.57
C MET A 289 1.02 -8.21 -14.69
N SER A 290 1.24 -8.14 -13.38
CA SER A 290 0.19 -7.89 -12.38
C SER A 290 0.53 -6.63 -11.61
N ILE A 291 -0.40 -5.68 -11.52
CA ILE A 291 -0.26 -4.46 -10.74
C ILE A 291 -1.36 -4.46 -9.68
N LEU A 292 -0.94 -4.41 -8.42
CA LEU A 292 -1.81 -4.49 -7.26
C LEU A 292 -1.65 -3.21 -6.45
N LEU A 293 -2.67 -2.39 -6.37
CA LEU A 293 -2.67 -1.18 -5.53
C LEU A 293 -3.30 -1.48 -4.17
N GLY A 294 -2.45 -1.42 -3.16
CA GLY A 294 -2.83 -1.56 -1.77
C GLY A 294 -2.52 -0.28 -0.98
N HIS A 295 -2.02 -0.47 0.21
CA HIS A 295 -1.72 0.57 1.18
C HIS A 295 -0.30 0.38 1.74
N ASP A 296 0.13 1.33 2.55
CA ASP A 296 1.34 1.20 3.36
C ASP A 296 1.33 -0.09 4.20
N ALA A 297 0.19 -0.44 4.78
CA ALA A 297 0.00 -1.70 5.50
C ALA A 297 0.28 -2.95 4.63
N THR A 298 -0.04 -2.90 3.34
CA THR A 298 0.30 -3.97 2.40
C THR A 298 1.82 -4.11 2.25
N LEU A 299 2.52 -2.98 2.00
CA LEU A 299 3.97 -2.97 1.77
C LEU A 299 4.74 -3.38 3.02
N VAL A 300 4.38 -2.83 4.20
CA VAL A 300 5.02 -3.21 5.47
C VAL A 300 4.80 -4.69 5.75
N GLY A 301 3.58 -5.18 5.59
CA GLY A 301 3.29 -6.61 5.73
C GLY A 301 4.11 -7.47 4.77
N MET A 302 4.21 -7.10 3.48
CA MET A 302 5.02 -7.82 2.50
C MET A 302 6.50 -7.85 2.85
N THR A 303 7.08 -6.72 3.29
CA THR A 303 8.50 -6.65 3.69
C THR A 303 8.77 -7.51 4.93
N HIS A 304 7.83 -7.58 5.88
CA HIS A 304 7.92 -8.51 7.01
C HIS A 304 7.81 -9.98 6.61
N MET A 305 6.90 -10.31 5.68
CA MET A 305 6.76 -11.67 5.15
C MET A 305 8.06 -12.16 4.49
N LEU A 306 8.78 -11.27 3.84
CA LEU A 306 10.05 -11.53 3.15
C LEU A 306 11.29 -11.38 4.05
N ASP A 307 11.11 -11.02 5.32
CA ASP A 307 12.18 -10.71 6.30
C ASP A 307 13.15 -9.59 5.84
N VAL A 308 12.64 -8.60 5.10
CA VAL A 308 13.40 -7.43 4.59
C VAL A 308 12.85 -6.10 5.08
N CYS A 309 12.03 -6.10 6.13
CA CYS A 309 11.49 -4.87 6.70
C CYS A 309 12.61 -4.02 7.32
N ASN A 310 12.67 -2.75 6.91
CA ASN A 310 13.65 -1.78 7.39
C ASN A 310 13.16 -0.95 8.59
N HIS A 311 12.00 -1.30 9.14
CA HIS A 311 11.32 -0.57 10.23
C HIS A 311 11.10 0.93 9.95
N ARG A 312 10.88 1.26 8.67
CA ARG A 312 10.49 2.61 8.25
C ARG A 312 9.10 2.56 7.62
N TRP A 313 8.34 3.62 7.83
CA TRP A 313 7.05 3.75 7.17
C TRP A 313 7.24 3.99 5.66
N PRO A 314 6.52 3.29 4.77
CA PRO A 314 6.67 3.43 3.32
C PRO A 314 6.42 4.87 2.84
N ALA A 315 7.21 5.33 1.89
CA ALA A 315 6.95 6.62 1.24
C ALA A 315 5.65 6.57 0.41
N PHE A 316 5.04 7.74 0.15
CA PHE A 316 3.94 7.81 -0.80
C PHE A 316 4.40 7.40 -2.20
N GLY A 317 3.64 6.52 -2.85
CA GLY A 317 4.01 5.94 -4.14
C GLY A 317 5.08 4.85 -4.07
N ALA A 318 5.50 4.41 -2.87
CA ALA A 318 6.41 3.27 -2.76
C ALA A 318 5.81 2.02 -3.40
N GLY A 319 6.68 1.19 -3.97
CA GLY A 319 6.30 -0.06 -4.61
C GLY A 319 7.28 -1.19 -4.34
N LEU A 320 6.74 -2.41 -4.25
CA LEU A 320 7.52 -3.63 -4.17
C LEU A 320 7.27 -4.45 -5.43
N GLY A 321 8.31 -4.67 -6.22
CA GLY A 321 8.28 -5.44 -7.47
C GLY A 321 8.83 -6.85 -7.25
N LEU A 322 8.13 -7.85 -7.80
CA LEU A 322 8.57 -9.23 -7.86
C LEU A 322 8.66 -9.64 -9.33
N GLU A 323 9.85 -9.93 -9.80
CA GLU A 323 10.13 -10.25 -11.20
C GLU A 323 10.52 -11.73 -11.32
N LEU A 324 9.84 -12.45 -12.20
CA LEU A 324 10.11 -13.86 -12.49
C LEU A 324 11.03 -13.99 -13.70
N PHE A 325 12.16 -14.65 -13.54
CA PHE A 325 13.14 -14.96 -14.58
C PHE A 325 13.17 -16.45 -14.86
N ARG A 326 13.49 -16.80 -16.10
CA ARG A 326 13.77 -18.17 -16.52
C ARG A 326 15.18 -18.29 -17.05
N ASP A 327 15.91 -19.28 -16.56
CA ASP A 327 17.17 -19.71 -17.18
C ASP A 327 16.87 -20.45 -18.50
N ARG A 328 17.32 -19.87 -19.61
CA ARG A 328 17.11 -20.46 -20.93
C ARG A 328 17.92 -21.75 -21.16
N SER A 329 18.96 -21.98 -20.36
CA SER A 329 19.78 -23.20 -20.42
C SER A 329 19.14 -24.36 -19.65
N SER A 330 18.16 -24.09 -18.76
CA SER A 330 17.44 -25.14 -18.03
C SER A 330 16.51 -25.91 -18.97
N THR A 331 16.74 -27.21 -19.06
CA THR A 331 15.93 -28.13 -19.87
C THR A 331 14.91 -28.91 -19.05
N GLU A 332 15.01 -28.85 -17.73
CA GLU A 332 14.12 -29.55 -16.82
C GLU A 332 12.73 -28.91 -16.82
N PRO A 333 11.65 -29.68 -16.98
CA PRO A 333 10.30 -29.14 -17.00
C PRO A 333 9.87 -28.71 -15.61
N ALA A 334 9.19 -27.55 -15.54
CA ALA A 334 8.56 -27.10 -14.31
C ALA A 334 7.28 -27.90 -14.00
N THR A 335 7.09 -28.22 -12.73
CA THR A 335 5.85 -28.83 -12.19
C THR A 335 5.26 -27.91 -11.13
N ALA A 336 4.05 -28.22 -10.64
CA ALA A 336 3.44 -27.44 -9.55
C ALA A 336 4.25 -27.48 -8.23
N GLN A 337 5.09 -28.50 -8.03
CA GLN A 337 5.87 -28.73 -6.82
C GLN A 337 7.34 -28.33 -6.95
N HIS A 338 7.90 -28.35 -8.16
CA HIS A 338 9.30 -28.06 -8.43
C HIS A 338 9.47 -27.27 -9.72
N MET A 339 10.14 -26.14 -9.63
CA MET A 339 10.24 -25.14 -10.72
C MET A 339 11.71 -24.81 -11.02
N PRO A 340 12.46 -25.80 -11.54
CA PRO A 340 13.88 -25.64 -11.82
C PRO A 340 14.13 -24.58 -12.90
N GLY A 341 15.21 -23.83 -12.74
CA GLY A 341 15.56 -22.77 -13.70
C GLY A 341 14.68 -21.53 -13.63
N TYR A 342 13.79 -21.40 -12.63
CA TYR A 342 13.03 -20.19 -12.40
C TYR A 342 13.52 -19.45 -11.15
N TYR A 343 13.60 -18.12 -11.24
CA TYR A 343 14.15 -17.26 -10.22
C TYR A 343 13.26 -16.04 -9.99
N VAL A 344 13.19 -15.58 -8.74
CA VAL A 344 12.45 -14.38 -8.34
C VAL A 344 13.44 -13.33 -7.87
N ARG A 345 13.34 -12.13 -8.44
CA ARG A 345 14.01 -10.93 -7.94
C ARG A 345 12.97 -10.06 -7.23
N CYS A 346 13.34 -9.62 -6.04
CA CYS A 346 12.54 -8.68 -5.27
C CYS A 346 13.19 -7.28 -5.33
N ARG A 347 12.38 -6.25 -5.57
CA ARG A 347 12.82 -4.85 -5.59
C ARG A 347 11.91 -4.00 -4.72
N TYR A 348 12.48 -3.08 -3.97
CA TYR A 348 11.73 -2.02 -3.29
C TYR A 348 12.13 -0.69 -3.93
N GLY A 349 11.22 -0.09 -4.70
CA GLY A 349 11.61 0.97 -5.62
C GLY A 349 12.69 0.51 -6.60
N ASP A 350 13.83 1.19 -6.61
CA ASP A 350 14.98 0.84 -7.47
C ASP A 350 16.00 -0.09 -6.79
N GLU A 351 15.85 -0.37 -5.52
CA GLU A 351 16.77 -1.23 -4.76
C GLU A 351 16.41 -2.71 -4.96
N GLU A 352 17.42 -3.53 -5.32
CA GLU A 352 17.30 -4.98 -5.36
C GLU A 352 17.50 -5.57 -3.96
N LEU A 353 16.50 -6.31 -3.47
CA LEU A 353 16.52 -6.88 -2.13
C LEU A 353 17.09 -8.29 -2.14
N ARG A 354 17.98 -8.57 -1.20
CA ARG A 354 18.46 -9.93 -0.91
C ARG A 354 17.58 -10.56 0.16
N LEU A 355 16.82 -11.58 -0.23
CA LEU A 355 15.92 -12.26 0.69
C LEU A 355 16.72 -13.17 1.63
N PRO A 356 16.69 -12.98 2.97
CA PRO A 356 17.50 -13.77 3.91
C PRO A 356 17.28 -15.28 3.77
N GLY A 357 16.05 -15.72 3.51
CA GLY A 357 15.71 -17.13 3.32
C GLY A 357 16.28 -17.76 2.05
N CYS A 358 16.81 -16.96 1.11
CA CYS A 358 17.38 -17.40 -0.16
C CYS A 358 18.92 -17.37 -0.18
N GLN A 359 19.59 -17.02 0.92
CA GLN A 359 21.05 -16.81 0.91
C GLN A 359 21.86 -18.12 0.98
N ALA A 360 21.24 -19.24 1.35
CA ALA A 360 21.92 -20.53 1.37
C ALA A 360 22.29 -21.00 -0.06
N SER A 361 23.38 -21.74 -0.19
CA SER A 361 23.79 -22.34 -1.46
C SER A 361 22.67 -23.18 -2.06
N GLY A 362 22.44 -23.05 -3.37
CA GLY A 362 21.36 -23.72 -4.10
C GLY A 362 19.99 -23.05 -3.98
N LYS A 363 19.81 -22.02 -3.12
CA LYS A 363 18.56 -21.26 -2.99
C LYS A 363 18.53 -19.95 -3.79
N HIS A 364 19.60 -19.64 -4.50
CA HIS A 364 19.69 -18.49 -5.41
C HIS A 364 20.54 -18.85 -6.63
N TRP A 365 20.50 -18.02 -7.66
CA TRP A 365 21.38 -18.15 -8.82
C TRP A 365 22.83 -18.00 -8.38
N SER A 366 23.68 -18.90 -8.87
CA SER A 366 25.12 -18.87 -8.53
C SER A 366 25.74 -17.51 -8.87
N GLY A 367 26.33 -16.86 -7.86
CA GLY A 367 26.92 -15.52 -8.00
C GLY A 367 25.92 -14.35 -7.99
N ARG A 368 24.61 -14.61 -7.90
CA ARG A 368 23.56 -13.58 -7.87
C ARG A 368 22.57 -13.80 -6.71
N PRO A 369 22.96 -13.46 -5.47
CA PRO A 369 22.17 -13.73 -4.28
C PRO A 369 20.82 -12.96 -4.23
N GLU A 370 20.62 -11.96 -5.08
CA GLU A 370 19.35 -11.26 -5.25
C GLU A 370 18.33 -12.03 -6.12
N LEU A 371 18.78 -13.06 -6.86
CA LEU A 371 17.93 -13.93 -7.66
C LEU A 371 17.62 -15.22 -6.89
N CYS A 372 16.57 -15.19 -6.10
CA CYS A 372 16.08 -16.34 -5.33
C CYS A 372 15.51 -17.42 -6.27
N THR A 373 15.80 -18.71 -6.07
CA THR A 373 15.08 -19.76 -6.81
C THR A 373 13.59 -19.69 -6.48
N LEU A 374 12.71 -19.97 -7.44
CA LEU A 374 11.26 -19.90 -7.21
C LEU A 374 10.83 -20.90 -6.12
N ASP A 375 11.46 -22.07 -6.04
CA ASP A 375 11.20 -23.05 -4.98
C ASP A 375 11.57 -22.50 -3.59
N ALA A 376 12.74 -21.87 -3.45
CA ALA A 376 13.14 -21.26 -2.19
C ALA A 376 12.26 -20.06 -1.82
N PHE A 377 11.84 -19.25 -2.79
CA PHE A 377 10.88 -18.17 -2.57
C PHE A 377 9.56 -18.72 -2.01
N ARG A 378 9.02 -19.77 -2.61
CA ARG A 378 7.81 -20.44 -2.13
C ARG A 378 7.99 -20.99 -0.71
N GLU A 379 9.13 -21.62 -0.43
CA GLU A 379 9.45 -22.13 0.90
C GLU A 379 9.37 -21.03 1.97
N ILE A 380 9.98 -19.87 1.73
CA ILE A 380 10.02 -18.80 2.74
C ILE A 380 8.69 -18.09 2.96
N VAL A 381 7.81 -18.03 1.95
CA VAL A 381 6.57 -17.23 2.03
C VAL A 381 5.29 -18.07 2.15
N VAL A 382 5.34 -19.36 1.89
CA VAL A 382 4.19 -20.26 1.96
C VAL A 382 4.48 -21.43 2.88
N ASP A 383 5.52 -22.23 2.58
CA ASP A 383 5.73 -23.50 3.26
C ASP A 383 6.08 -23.31 4.75
N ARG A 384 6.84 -22.27 5.09
CA ARG A 384 7.12 -21.91 6.51
C ARG A 384 5.89 -21.49 7.28
N LEU A 385 4.86 -21.02 6.58
CA LEU A 385 3.64 -20.52 7.19
C LEU A 385 2.56 -21.59 7.29
N ARG A 386 2.79 -22.82 6.79
CA ARG A 386 1.83 -23.91 6.93
C ARG A 386 1.52 -24.17 8.39
N HIS A 387 0.22 -24.38 8.67
CA HIS A 387 -0.21 -24.74 10.01
C HIS A 387 0.36 -26.11 10.42
N PRO A 388 0.94 -26.27 11.61
CA PRO A 388 1.55 -27.55 12.02
C PRO A 388 0.61 -28.76 11.95
N GLN A 389 -0.69 -28.53 12.17
CA GLN A 389 -1.74 -29.55 12.11
C GLN A 389 -2.46 -29.61 10.75
N GLY A 390 -1.94 -28.91 9.72
CA GLY A 390 -2.53 -28.92 8.38
C GLY A 390 -3.83 -28.13 8.23
N LEU A 391 -4.20 -27.28 9.20
CA LEU A 391 -5.38 -26.43 9.06
C LEU A 391 -5.19 -25.40 7.95
N THR A 392 -6.26 -25.12 7.22
CA THR A 392 -6.34 -23.97 6.32
C THR A 392 -6.41 -22.67 7.12
N ILE A 393 -6.03 -21.55 6.50
CA ILE A 393 -6.15 -20.22 7.10
C ILE A 393 -7.61 -19.97 7.54
N GLN A 394 -8.57 -20.34 6.71
CA GLN A 394 -10.00 -20.16 7.03
C GLN A 394 -10.43 -20.95 8.28
N GLN A 395 -9.99 -22.21 8.40
CA GLN A 395 -10.29 -23.03 9.59
C GLN A 395 -9.66 -22.44 10.85
N GLU A 396 -8.41 -21.98 10.75
CA GLU A 396 -7.71 -21.35 11.86
C GLU A 396 -8.34 -20.02 12.29
N CYS A 397 -8.89 -19.24 11.37
CA CYS A 397 -9.55 -17.97 11.63
C CYS A 397 -10.86 -18.09 12.42
N THR A 398 -11.50 -19.28 12.39
CA THR A 398 -12.80 -19.54 13.05
C THR A 398 -12.67 -20.30 14.37
N MET A 399 -11.48 -20.72 14.74
CA MET A 399 -11.16 -21.36 16.04
C MET A 399 -10.86 -20.32 17.11
#